data_cf82fb0f0b567f540e6ca63de98218ae
#
_entry.id   cf82fb0f0b567f540e6ca63de98218ae
#
_cell.length_a   1.000
_cell.length_b   1.000
_cell.length_c   1.000
_cell.angle_alpha   90.00
_cell.angle_beta   90.00
_cell.angle_gamma   90.00
#
_symmetry.space_group_name_H-M   'P 1'
#
loop_
_entity.id
_entity.type
_entity.pdbx_description
1 polymer ?
#
loop_
_entity_poly.entity_id
_entity_poly.type
_entity_poly.pdbx_seq_one_letter_code
_entity_poly.pdbx_strand_id
1 'polypeptide(L)'
;MGDIHRGNVQTPYLVSKAAVIQYTHLLAIELGRYNINVNAVCPGVIWTPIWRQIAENHIDQNPNLKSMTPKEVFDELAVKARTPLGRGQTPEDIGKTVAFFASEDSSEITGQALNVNGGATLD
;
A
#
# COMPACT_ATOMS: atom_id res chain seq x y z
N MET A 1 -15.39 1.88 -5.23
CA MET A 1 -15.53 3.04 -4.34
C MET A 1 -15.69 2.47 -2.95
N GLY A 2 -14.55 2.27 -2.25
CA GLY A 2 -14.51 1.59 -0.96
C GLY A 2 -15.23 2.41 0.10
N ASP A 3 -16.00 1.73 0.93
CA ASP A 3 -16.67 2.29 2.09
C ASP A 3 -15.70 3.11 2.94
N ILE A 4 -15.84 4.40 2.87
CA ILE A 4 -15.23 5.33 3.82
C ILE A 4 -16.03 5.14 5.10
N HIS A 5 -15.60 4.21 5.97
CA HIS A 5 -16.21 4.05 7.27
C HIS A 5 -16.19 5.40 8.00
N ARG A 6 -17.38 5.92 8.26
CA ARG A 6 -17.66 7.16 8.99
C ARG A 6 -17.12 7.09 10.43
N GLY A 7 -15.81 7.20 10.63
CA GLY A 7 -15.24 7.15 11.98
C GLY A 7 -13.76 7.49 12.07
N ASN A 8 -12.99 7.20 11.02
CA ASN A 8 -11.55 7.49 11.01
C ASN A 8 -11.13 7.92 9.60
N VAL A 9 -11.59 9.09 9.17
CA VAL A 9 -11.11 9.67 7.91
C VAL A 9 -9.67 10.12 8.15
N GLN A 10 -8.71 9.34 7.68
CA GLN A 10 -7.29 9.71 7.69
C GLN A 10 -7.00 10.73 6.58
N THR A 11 -7.81 11.80 6.56
CA THR A 11 -7.76 12.83 5.51
C THR A 11 -6.36 13.38 5.28
N PRO A 12 -5.58 13.77 6.33
CA PRO A 12 -4.23 14.28 6.13
C PRO A 12 -3.30 13.23 5.50
N TYR A 13 -3.43 11.97 5.89
CA TYR A 13 -2.65 10.87 5.31
C TYR A 13 -2.97 10.69 3.82
N LEU A 14 -4.24 10.57 3.46
CA LEU A 14 -4.67 10.37 2.07
C LEU A 14 -4.25 11.53 1.18
N VAL A 15 -4.41 12.78 1.65
CA VAL A 15 -3.97 13.98 0.93
C VAL A 15 -2.46 13.97 0.73
N SER A 16 -1.69 13.64 1.77
CA SER A 16 -0.23 13.60 1.68
C SER A 16 0.25 12.53 0.68
N LYS A 17 -0.41 11.36 0.64
CA LYS A 17 -0.04 10.29 -0.32
C LYS A 17 -0.43 10.63 -1.75
N ALA A 18 -1.58 11.27 -1.96
CA ALA A 18 -1.96 11.79 -3.27
C ALA A 18 -0.96 12.86 -3.76
N ALA A 19 -0.48 13.73 -2.85
CA ALA A 19 0.52 14.72 -3.17
C ALA A 19 1.87 14.07 -3.59
N VAL A 20 2.29 12.97 -2.94
CA VAL A 20 3.50 12.23 -3.33
C VAL A 20 3.37 11.67 -4.75
N ILE A 21 2.21 11.08 -5.11
CA ILE A 21 1.96 10.57 -6.46
C ILE A 21 2.04 11.71 -7.48
N GLN A 22 1.34 12.82 -7.22
CA GLN A 22 1.38 13.98 -8.11
C GLN A 22 2.78 14.56 -8.25
N TYR A 23 3.54 14.61 -7.16
CA TYR A 23 4.93 15.07 -7.18
C TYR A 23 5.84 14.14 -8.00
N THR A 24 5.61 12.82 -7.93
CA THR A 24 6.29 11.84 -8.79
C THR A 24 6.08 12.15 -10.27
N HIS A 25 4.84 12.46 -10.68
CA HIS A 25 4.52 12.82 -12.07
C HIS A 25 5.26 14.10 -12.50
N LEU A 26 5.26 15.13 -11.68
CA LEU A 26 5.93 16.40 -11.97
C LEU A 26 7.45 16.22 -12.09
N LEU A 27 8.06 15.50 -11.16
CA LEU A 27 9.49 15.21 -11.21
C LEU A 27 9.88 14.37 -12.44
N ALA A 28 9.05 13.41 -12.84
CA ALA A 28 9.29 12.61 -14.04
C ALA A 28 9.37 13.51 -15.29
N ILE A 29 8.47 14.48 -15.40
CA ILE A 29 8.48 15.47 -16.51
C ILE A 29 9.72 16.35 -16.43
N GLU A 30 10.05 16.86 -15.26
CA GLU A 30 11.17 17.78 -15.08
C GLU A 30 12.53 17.12 -15.33
N LEU A 31 12.71 15.88 -14.81
CA LEU A 31 13.99 15.20 -14.79
C LEU A 31 14.24 14.30 -16.01
N GLY A 32 13.21 14.02 -16.81
CA GLY A 32 13.32 13.19 -18.02
C GLY A 32 14.37 13.70 -19.01
N ARG A 33 14.53 15.02 -19.14
CA ARG A 33 15.58 15.63 -19.96
C ARG A 33 17.02 15.29 -19.51
N TYR A 34 17.17 14.82 -18.29
CA TYR A 34 18.44 14.36 -17.73
C TYR A 34 18.58 12.84 -17.73
N ASN A 35 17.63 12.13 -18.39
CA ASN A 35 17.55 10.68 -18.41
C ASN A 35 17.40 10.07 -17.01
N ILE A 36 16.59 10.72 -16.16
CA ILE A 36 16.28 10.26 -14.80
C ILE A 36 14.83 9.80 -14.77
N ASN A 37 14.62 8.53 -14.46
CA ASN A 37 13.30 7.95 -14.22
C ASN A 37 12.85 8.22 -12.78
N VAL A 38 11.58 8.60 -12.62
CA VAL A 38 10.97 8.86 -11.32
C VAL A 38 9.64 8.11 -11.26
N ASN A 39 9.55 7.14 -10.37
CA ASN A 39 8.37 6.30 -10.19
C ASN A 39 8.00 6.17 -8.71
N ALA A 40 6.75 5.87 -8.42
CA ALA A 40 6.26 5.57 -7.08
C ALA A 40 5.81 4.11 -6.99
N VAL A 41 6.07 3.46 -5.87
CA VAL A 41 5.48 2.16 -5.52
C VAL A 41 4.40 2.39 -4.48
N CYS A 42 3.21 1.83 -4.71
CA CYS A 42 2.04 1.95 -3.84
C CYS A 42 1.74 0.58 -3.19
N PRO A 43 2.30 0.32 -1.98
CA PRO A 43 2.07 -0.94 -1.28
C PRO A 43 0.63 -1.08 -0.81
N GLY A 44 0.16 -2.32 -0.70
CA GLY A 44 -1.11 -2.64 -0.06
C GLY A 44 -0.96 -2.97 1.43
N VAL A 45 -1.52 -4.10 1.84
CA VAL A 45 -1.57 -4.53 3.25
C VAL A 45 -0.35 -5.37 3.59
N ILE A 46 0.56 -4.82 4.37
CA ILE A 46 1.77 -5.50 4.84
C ILE A 46 1.70 -5.68 6.35
N TRP A 47 2.00 -6.88 6.86
CA TRP A 47 2.08 -7.13 8.29
C TRP A 47 3.24 -6.35 8.92
N THR A 48 2.90 -5.31 9.68
CA THR A 48 3.82 -4.36 10.30
C THR A 48 3.43 -4.13 11.76
N PRO A 49 4.30 -3.50 12.59
CA PRO A 49 3.94 -3.13 13.96
C PRO A 49 2.65 -2.30 14.06
N ILE A 50 2.39 -1.41 13.09
CA ILE A 50 1.14 -0.63 13.04
C ILE A 50 -0.07 -1.55 12.86
N TRP A 51 -0.01 -2.51 11.96
CA TRP A 51 -1.11 -3.45 11.74
C TRP A 51 -1.32 -4.40 12.93
N ARG A 52 -0.23 -4.78 13.62
CA ARG A 52 -0.35 -5.52 14.89
C ARG A 52 -1.13 -4.72 15.92
N GLN A 53 -0.77 -3.46 16.14
CA GLN A 53 -1.47 -2.58 17.08
C GLN A 53 -2.94 -2.39 16.73
N ILE A 54 -3.26 -2.22 15.45
CA ILE A 54 -4.65 -2.12 14.96
C ILE A 54 -5.41 -3.41 15.28
N ALA A 55 -4.82 -4.57 15.01
CA ALA A 55 -5.44 -5.86 15.27
C ALA A 55 -5.67 -6.10 16.78
N GLU A 56 -4.68 -5.77 17.63
CA GLU A 56 -4.82 -5.83 19.09
C GLU A 56 -5.97 -4.95 19.59
N ASN A 57 -6.06 -3.71 19.11
CA ASN A 57 -7.17 -2.81 19.45
C ASN A 57 -8.54 -3.35 19.00
N HIS A 58 -8.61 -4.04 17.86
CA HIS A 58 -9.85 -4.70 17.41
C HIS A 58 -10.24 -5.86 18.32
N ILE A 59 -9.27 -6.66 18.77
CA ILE A 59 -9.52 -7.77 19.72
C ILE A 59 -10.06 -7.22 21.03
N ASP A 60 -9.46 -6.14 21.55
CA ASP A 60 -9.89 -5.54 22.82
C ASP A 60 -11.32 -4.98 22.76
N GLN A 61 -11.71 -4.44 21.63
CA GLN A 61 -13.02 -3.82 21.42
C GLN A 61 -14.11 -4.82 21.01
N ASN A 62 -13.75 -6.04 20.57
CA ASN A 62 -14.72 -7.01 20.06
C ASN A 62 -14.59 -8.38 20.76
N PRO A 63 -15.52 -8.72 21.66
CA PRO A 63 -15.49 -10.00 22.37
C PRO A 63 -15.43 -11.24 21.47
N ASN A 64 -15.97 -11.17 20.25
CA ASN A 64 -15.96 -12.28 19.29
C ASN A 64 -14.57 -12.57 18.70
N LEU A 65 -13.63 -11.65 18.83
CA LEU A 65 -12.27 -11.79 18.32
C LEU A 65 -11.27 -12.26 19.40
N LYS A 66 -11.71 -12.41 20.65
CA LYS A 66 -10.83 -12.76 21.79
C LYS A 66 -10.10 -14.09 21.65
N SER A 67 -10.62 -15.01 20.83
CA SER A 67 -9.98 -16.30 20.56
C SER A 67 -8.97 -16.25 19.42
N MET A 68 -8.86 -15.13 18.71
CA MET A 68 -7.98 -14.94 17.57
C MET A 68 -6.69 -14.26 17.99
N THR A 69 -5.60 -14.61 17.32
CA THR A 69 -4.34 -13.88 17.42
C THR A 69 -4.41 -12.58 16.58
N PRO A 70 -3.58 -11.57 16.88
CA PRO A 70 -3.53 -10.35 16.07
C PRO A 70 -3.24 -10.60 14.59
N LYS A 71 -2.46 -11.63 14.28
CA LYS A 71 -2.15 -12.00 12.89
C LYS A 71 -3.38 -12.58 12.17
N GLU A 72 -4.16 -13.42 12.83
CA GLU A 72 -5.42 -13.96 12.28
C GLU A 72 -6.44 -12.85 12.05
N VAL A 73 -6.56 -11.90 12.99
CA VAL A 73 -7.43 -10.73 12.80
C VAL A 73 -6.99 -9.89 11.60
N PHE A 74 -5.71 -9.65 11.44
CA PHE A 74 -5.17 -8.97 10.26
C PHE A 74 -5.51 -9.72 8.97
N ASP A 75 -5.30 -11.04 8.93
CA ASP A 75 -5.55 -11.85 7.74
C ASP A 75 -7.03 -11.86 7.35
N GLU A 76 -7.95 -11.95 8.32
CA GLU A 76 -9.39 -11.93 8.06
C GLU A 76 -9.90 -10.54 7.67
N LEU A 77 -9.60 -9.51 8.46
CA LEU A 77 -10.24 -8.19 8.33
C LEU A 77 -9.52 -7.27 7.34
N ALA A 78 -8.22 -7.41 7.17
CA ALA A 78 -7.45 -6.54 6.29
C ALA A 78 -7.10 -7.23 4.96
N VAL A 79 -6.66 -8.48 4.99
CA VAL A 79 -6.21 -9.18 3.78
C VAL A 79 -7.37 -9.76 3.00
N LYS A 80 -8.09 -10.73 3.55
CA LYS A 80 -9.17 -11.44 2.84
C LYS A 80 -10.31 -10.54 2.42
N ALA A 81 -10.66 -9.56 3.25
CA ALA A 81 -11.75 -8.62 2.95
C ALA A 81 -11.41 -7.59 1.88
N ARG A 82 -10.12 -7.33 1.60
CA ARG A 82 -9.70 -6.20 0.75
C ARG A 82 -8.78 -6.59 -0.40
N THR A 83 -8.16 -7.76 -0.37
CA THR A 83 -7.12 -8.14 -1.33
C THR A 83 -7.61 -9.30 -2.20
N PRO A 84 -7.92 -9.08 -3.49
CA PRO A 84 -8.37 -10.12 -4.42
C PRO A 84 -7.46 -11.34 -4.49
N LEU A 85 -6.13 -11.17 -4.37
CA LEU A 85 -5.19 -12.28 -4.30
C LEU A 85 -5.26 -13.07 -2.97
N GLY A 86 -6.05 -12.63 -1.99
CA GLY A 86 -6.28 -13.32 -0.73
C GLY A 86 -5.05 -13.46 0.17
N ARG A 87 -3.99 -12.68 -0.07
CA ARG A 87 -2.77 -12.66 0.74
C ARG A 87 -2.22 -11.25 0.90
N GLY A 88 -1.68 -10.96 2.07
CA GLY A 88 -0.94 -9.72 2.32
C GLY A 88 0.39 -9.71 1.56
N GLN A 89 0.88 -8.52 1.24
CA GLN A 89 2.21 -8.37 0.66
C GLN A 89 3.27 -8.47 1.75
N THR A 90 4.46 -8.88 1.33
CA THR A 90 5.66 -8.87 2.18
C THR A 90 6.56 -7.66 1.83
N PRO A 91 7.47 -7.25 2.71
CA PRO A 91 8.48 -6.25 2.37
C PRO A 91 9.30 -6.63 1.14
N GLU A 92 9.57 -7.94 0.95
CA GLU A 92 10.29 -8.48 -0.19
C GLU A 92 9.54 -8.28 -1.50
N ASP A 93 8.21 -8.37 -1.51
CA ASP A 93 7.39 -8.10 -2.71
C ASP A 93 7.55 -6.65 -3.16
N ILE A 94 7.57 -5.72 -2.20
CA ILE A 94 7.81 -4.31 -2.47
C ILE A 94 9.26 -4.09 -2.94
N GLY A 95 10.23 -4.72 -2.27
CA GLY A 95 11.64 -4.65 -2.62
C GLY A 95 11.94 -5.13 -4.05
N LYS A 96 11.29 -6.20 -4.51
CA LYS A 96 11.40 -6.70 -5.89
C LYS A 96 10.92 -5.65 -6.90
N THR A 97 9.83 -4.97 -6.62
CA THR A 97 9.31 -3.91 -7.49
C THR A 97 10.25 -2.70 -7.54
N VAL A 98 10.80 -2.31 -6.39
CA VAL A 98 11.81 -1.24 -6.33
C VAL A 98 13.08 -1.64 -7.11
N ALA A 99 13.54 -2.88 -6.96
CA ALA A 99 14.68 -3.40 -7.71
C ALA A 99 14.43 -3.40 -9.23
N PHE A 100 13.22 -3.76 -9.68
CA PHE A 100 12.82 -3.66 -11.08
C PHE A 100 12.88 -2.20 -11.56
N PHE A 101 12.31 -1.25 -10.82
CA PHE A 101 12.38 0.17 -11.19
C PHE A 101 13.80 0.75 -11.18
N ALA A 102 14.71 0.15 -10.44
CA ALA A 102 16.12 0.56 -10.41
C ALA A 102 16.99 -0.17 -11.44
N SER A 103 16.43 -1.08 -12.24
CA SER A 103 17.15 -1.86 -13.24
C SER A 103 17.00 -1.28 -14.64
N GLU A 104 17.87 -1.72 -15.56
CA GLU A 104 17.78 -1.40 -16.98
C GLU A 104 16.46 -1.88 -17.64
N ASP A 105 15.81 -2.91 -17.06
CA ASP A 105 14.55 -3.44 -17.56
C ASP A 105 13.39 -2.44 -17.48
N SER A 106 13.56 -1.37 -16.71
CA SER A 106 12.58 -0.29 -16.56
C SER A 106 13.05 1.07 -17.15
N SER A 107 14.08 1.07 -18.00
CA SER A 107 14.67 2.29 -18.56
C SER A 107 13.65 3.21 -19.25
N GLU A 108 12.61 2.67 -19.84
CA GLU A 108 11.54 3.41 -20.51
C GLU A 108 10.32 3.70 -19.62
N ILE A 109 10.43 3.44 -18.28
CA ILE A 109 9.33 3.60 -17.35
C ILE A 109 9.60 4.78 -16.42
N THR A 110 8.84 5.87 -16.58
CA THR A 110 8.90 7.03 -15.68
C THR A 110 7.51 7.61 -15.45
N GLY A 111 7.31 8.32 -14.35
CA GLY A 111 6.04 8.94 -13.99
C GLY A 111 4.95 7.94 -13.62
N GLN A 112 5.28 6.71 -13.21
CA GLN A 112 4.29 5.71 -12.84
C GLN A 112 4.10 5.64 -11.33
N ALA A 113 2.84 5.39 -10.92
CA ALA A 113 2.48 5.01 -9.55
C ALA A 113 1.97 3.58 -9.59
N LEU A 114 2.86 2.61 -9.32
CA LEU A 114 2.56 1.19 -9.47
C LEU A 114 1.98 0.60 -8.20
N ASN A 115 0.76 0.10 -8.29
CA ASN A 115 0.10 -0.61 -7.22
C ASN A 115 0.70 -2.01 -7.04
N VAL A 116 1.30 -2.27 -5.86
CA VAL A 116 1.79 -3.57 -5.41
C VAL A 116 0.96 -3.98 -4.19
N ASN A 117 -0.32 -4.23 -4.40
CA ASN A 117 -1.33 -4.31 -3.35
C ASN A 117 -2.26 -5.54 -3.45
N GLY A 118 -1.92 -6.51 -4.33
CA GLY A 118 -2.72 -7.71 -4.52
C GLY A 118 -4.13 -7.46 -5.08
N GLY A 119 -4.32 -6.31 -5.74
CA GLY A 119 -5.60 -5.90 -6.33
C GLY A 119 -6.53 -5.14 -5.37
N ALA A 120 -6.02 -4.68 -4.21
CA ALA A 120 -6.83 -3.95 -3.23
C ALA A 120 -7.36 -2.60 -3.78
N THR A 121 -6.63 -1.97 -4.70
CA THR A 121 -7.08 -0.86 -5.54
C THR A 121 -6.70 -1.13 -6.98
N LEU A 122 -7.52 -0.69 -7.93
CA LEU A 122 -7.41 -1.00 -9.37
C LEU A 122 -7.38 0.28 -10.25
N ASP A 123 -6.94 1.37 -9.75
CA ASP A 123 -6.78 2.67 -10.40
C ASP A 123 -5.35 2.93 -10.84
#